data_37537a7f1c62b208a698732aed87bc04
#
_entry.id   37537a7f1c62b208a698732aed87bc04
#
_cell.length_a   1.000
_cell.length_b   1.000
_cell.length_c   1.000
_cell.angle_alpha   90.00
_cell.angle_beta   90.00
_cell.angle_gamma   90.00
#
_symmetry.space_group_name_H-M   'P 1'
#
loop_
_entity.id
_entity.type
_entity.pdbx_description
1 polymer ?
#
loop_
_entity_poly.entity_id
_entity_poly.type
_entity_poly.pdbx_seq_one_letter_code
_entity_poly.pdbx_strand_id
1 'polypeptide(L)'
;MRKTILVTTLFMIVTLCFAPLSYTQASDDKTTIQDVKQEAQELIAKIKGYTADQRDEATKQTEQALRKLDNRIDALETDIYNSWDKMDKNAREEAQTGLKELRKQRIELAEWYGSLKNSSVSVWEQMKKGFADAYQVIIDTWAKFKSKY
;
A
#
# COMPACT_ATOMS: atom_id res chain seq x y z
N MET A 1 -21.47 73.29 -30.27
CA MET A 1 -20.04 73.02 -30.06
C MET A 1 -19.91 72.09 -28.87
N ARG A 2 -19.63 70.88 -29.08
CA ARG A 2 -18.90 69.93 -28.20
C ARG A 2 -19.07 68.53 -28.80
N LYS A 3 -18.02 68.10 -29.41
CA LYS A 3 -17.93 66.80 -30.05
C LYS A 3 -17.78 65.70 -28.93
N THR A 4 -18.76 64.83 -28.81
CA THR A 4 -18.68 63.63 -27.95
C THR A 4 -18.17 62.50 -28.80
N ILE A 5 -16.98 62.09 -28.48
CA ILE A 5 -16.33 60.94 -29.08
C ILE A 5 -16.86 59.67 -28.36
N LEU A 6 -17.61 58.84 -29.09
CA LEU A 6 -18.07 57.53 -28.68
C LEU A 6 -16.92 56.58 -28.90
N VAL A 7 -16.30 56.17 -27.79
CA VAL A 7 -15.33 55.07 -27.77
C VAL A 7 -16.12 53.77 -27.51
N THR A 8 -16.37 53.05 -28.58
CA THR A 8 -16.90 51.71 -28.54
C THR A 8 -15.77 50.75 -28.16
N THR A 9 -15.67 50.40 -26.89
CA THR A 9 -14.81 49.29 -26.44
C THR A 9 -15.48 47.97 -26.79
N LEU A 10 -14.93 47.32 -27.80
CA LEU A 10 -15.25 45.95 -28.19
C LEU A 10 -14.72 44.97 -27.12
N PHE A 11 -15.61 44.48 -26.28
CA PHE A 11 -15.30 43.48 -25.26
C PHE A 11 -15.28 42.09 -25.93
N MET A 12 -14.10 41.66 -26.30
CA MET A 12 -13.88 40.31 -26.87
C MET A 12 -13.93 39.31 -25.74
N ILE A 13 -15.08 38.65 -25.56
CA ILE A 13 -15.27 37.56 -24.63
C ILE A 13 -14.54 36.32 -25.21
N VAL A 14 -13.34 36.08 -24.74
CA VAL A 14 -12.67 34.82 -24.97
C VAL A 14 -13.33 33.80 -24.04
N THR A 15 -14.27 33.05 -24.59
CA THR A 15 -14.85 31.89 -23.93
C THR A 15 -13.80 30.80 -23.90
N LEU A 16 -13.05 30.75 -22.80
CA LEU A 16 -12.14 29.65 -22.50
C LEU A 16 -12.99 28.41 -22.18
N CYS A 17 -13.19 27.55 -23.17
CA CYS A 17 -13.76 26.24 -22.96
C CYS A 17 -12.83 25.46 -22.01
N PHE A 18 -13.11 25.54 -20.72
CA PHE A 18 -12.60 24.60 -19.73
C PHE A 18 -13.31 23.27 -19.97
N ALA A 19 -12.77 22.45 -20.85
CA ALA A 19 -13.11 21.03 -20.85
C ALA A 19 -12.68 20.48 -19.49
N PRO A 20 -13.58 19.85 -18.69
CA PRO A 20 -13.14 19.09 -17.56
C PRO A 20 -12.31 17.95 -18.14
N LEU A 21 -10.99 18.00 -17.92
CA LEU A 21 -10.17 16.79 -18.01
C LEU A 21 -10.79 15.85 -16.98
N SER A 22 -11.66 14.96 -17.47
CA SER A 22 -11.98 13.74 -16.77
C SER A 22 -10.66 12.98 -16.65
N TYR A 23 -9.95 13.19 -15.56
CA TYR A 23 -8.98 12.23 -15.10
C TYR A 23 -9.78 10.97 -14.83
N THR A 24 -9.92 10.14 -15.83
CA THR A 24 -10.11 8.72 -15.62
C THR A 24 -8.87 8.33 -14.83
N GLN A 25 -9.01 8.30 -13.54
CA GLN A 25 -8.14 7.61 -12.63
C GLN A 25 -8.29 6.13 -13.02
N ALA A 26 -7.66 5.75 -14.12
CA ALA A 26 -7.20 4.39 -14.27
C ALA A 26 -6.32 4.22 -13.03
N SER A 27 -6.83 3.45 -12.09
CA SER A 27 -6.02 2.88 -11.02
C SER A 27 -5.00 2.00 -11.73
N ASP A 28 -3.97 2.63 -12.25
CA ASP A 28 -2.74 1.99 -12.65
C ASP A 28 -2.10 1.61 -11.31
N ASP A 29 -2.60 0.51 -10.76
CA ASP A 29 -2.16 -0.09 -9.49
C ASP A 29 -0.81 -0.77 -9.69
N LYS A 30 0.10 -0.03 -10.33
CA LYS A 30 1.51 -0.33 -10.38
C LYS A 30 2.21 0.22 -9.16
N THR A 31 1.66 -0.15 -7.98
CA THR A 31 2.43 0.03 -6.74
C THR A 31 3.75 -0.68 -6.92
N THR A 32 4.82 0.07 -7.08
CA THR A 32 6.13 -0.51 -7.33
C THR A 32 6.62 -1.25 -6.08
N ILE A 33 7.54 -2.20 -6.26
CA ILE A 33 8.20 -2.87 -5.12
C ILE A 33 8.83 -1.84 -4.19
N GLN A 34 9.35 -0.75 -4.74
CA GLN A 34 9.97 0.32 -3.98
C GLN A 34 8.95 1.07 -3.11
N ASP A 35 7.77 1.37 -3.64
CA ASP A 35 6.71 2.03 -2.89
C ASP A 35 6.25 1.17 -1.71
N VAL A 36 6.10 -0.14 -1.92
CA VAL A 36 5.73 -1.08 -0.86
C VAL A 36 6.79 -1.14 0.24
N LYS A 37 8.07 -1.17 -0.12
CA LYS A 37 9.16 -1.14 0.85
C LYS A 37 9.20 0.16 1.62
N GLN A 38 9.00 1.29 0.97
CA GLN A 38 8.94 2.59 1.63
C GLN A 38 7.77 2.68 2.61
N GLU A 39 6.55 2.32 2.18
CA GLU A 39 5.38 2.26 3.08
C GLU A 39 5.62 1.36 4.30
N ALA A 40 6.28 0.24 4.10
CA ALA A 40 6.61 -0.68 5.18
C ALA A 40 7.61 -0.06 6.18
N GLN A 41 8.64 0.61 5.69
CA GLN A 41 9.61 1.30 6.55
C GLN A 41 8.96 2.44 7.33
N GLU A 42 8.08 3.22 6.70
CA GLU A 42 7.32 4.27 7.37
C GLU A 42 6.40 3.72 8.46
N LEU A 43 5.69 2.63 8.18
CA LEU A 43 4.86 1.95 9.18
C LEU A 43 5.69 1.44 10.36
N ILE A 44 6.79 0.75 10.08
CA ILE A 44 7.69 0.20 11.11
C ILE A 44 8.24 1.34 11.99
N ALA A 45 8.64 2.46 11.39
CA ALA A 45 9.11 3.63 12.11
C ALA A 45 8.02 4.21 13.02
N LYS A 46 6.78 4.33 12.52
CA LYS A 46 5.64 4.78 13.31
C LYS A 46 5.36 3.83 14.48
N ILE A 47 5.27 2.53 14.23
CA ILE A 47 5.00 1.53 15.27
C ILE A 47 6.06 1.58 16.37
N LYS A 48 7.33 1.68 16.01
CA LYS A 48 8.43 1.83 16.98
C LYS A 48 8.34 3.10 17.82
N GLY A 49 7.78 4.18 17.28
CA GLY A 49 7.62 5.46 17.96
C GLY A 49 6.46 5.51 18.98
N TYR A 50 5.48 4.60 18.89
CA TYR A 50 4.33 4.62 19.79
C TYR A 50 4.69 4.15 21.20
N THR A 51 4.17 4.87 22.20
CA THR A 51 4.20 4.47 23.62
C THR A 51 3.07 3.48 23.93
N ALA A 52 3.12 2.85 25.12
CA ALA A 52 2.04 1.94 25.55
C ALA A 52 0.67 2.65 25.68
N ASP A 53 0.66 3.96 25.99
CA ASP A 53 -0.57 4.77 26.05
C ASP A 53 -1.17 5.04 24.67
N GLN A 54 -0.37 4.91 23.61
CA GLN A 54 -0.79 5.08 22.21
C GLN A 54 -1.13 3.74 21.53
N ARG A 55 -1.33 2.68 22.29
CA ARG A 55 -1.61 1.32 21.80
C ARG A 55 -2.76 1.24 20.81
N ASP A 56 -3.85 1.94 21.09
CA ASP A 56 -5.04 1.90 20.23
C ASP A 56 -4.75 2.49 18.85
N GLU A 57 -3.98 3.58 18.79
CA GLU A 57 -3.57 4.16 17.51
C GLU A 57 -2.57 3.25 16.77
N ALA A 58 -1.59 2.70 17.47
CA ALA A 58 -0.67 1.72 16.89
C ALA A 58 -1.42 0.51 16.33
N THR A 59 -2.40 -0.02 17.06
CA THR A 59 -3.23 -1.15 16.65
C THR A 59 -4.03 -0.83 15.39
N LYS A 60 -4.64 0.36 15.32
CA LYS A 60 -5.40 0.82 14.14
C LYS A 60 -4.51 0.93 12.90
N GLN A 61 -3.33 1.53 13.02
CA GLN A 61 -2.38 1.65 11.91
C GLN A 61 -1.92 0.26 11.41
N THR A 62 -1.63 -0.63 12.36
CA THR A 62 -1.24 -2.01 12.08
C THR A 62 -2.34 -2.78 11.34
N GLU A 63 -3.59 -2.66 11.80
CA GLU A 63 -4.73 -3.31 11.15
C GLU A 63 -4.95 -2.83 9.71
N GLN A 64 -4.78 -1.53 9.46
CA GLN A 64 -4.86 -0.98 8.09
C GLN A 64 -3.75 -1.55 7.20
N ALA A 65 -2.54 -1.67 7.74
CA ALA A 65 -1.42 -2.26 7.01
C ALA A 65 -1.64 -3.75 6.68
N LEU A 66 -2.23 -4.50 7.61
CA LEU A 66 -2.59 -5.90 7.36
C LEU A 66 -3.62 -6.05 6.24
N ARG A 67 -4.64 -5.19 6.21
CA ARG A 67 -5.64 -5.18 5.12
C ARG A 67 -5.01 -4.84 3.76
N LYS A 68 -4.10 -3.86 3.72
CA LYS A 68 -3.36 -3.54 2.48
C LYS A 68 -2.53 -4.73 2.01
N LEU A 69 -1.88 -5.42 2.95
CA LEU A 69 -1.06 -6.59 2.65
C LEU A 69 -1.92 -7.75 2.10
N ASP A 70 -3.10 -7.99 2.68
CA ASP A 70 -4.05 -8.99 2.18
C ASP A 70 -4.43 -8.70 0.72
N ASN A 71 -4.82 -7.45 0.41
CA ASN A 71 -5.16 -7.04 -0.95
C ASN A 71 -3.99 -7.24 -1.93
N ARG A 72 -2.76 -7.00 -1.49
CA ARG A 72 -1.56 -7.21 -2.33
C ARG A 72 -1.28 -8.69 -2.59
N ILE A 73 -1.48 -9.54 -1.60
CA ILE A 73 -1.32 -10.99 -1.76
C ILE A 73 -2.39 -11.54 -2.71
N ASP A 74 -3.63 -11.09 -2.58
CA ASP A 74 -4.74 -11.49 -3.44
C ASP A 74 -4.53 -11.00 -4.89
N ALA A 75 -4.04 -9.78 -5.08
CA ALA A 75 -3.69 -9.26 -6.40
C ALA A 75 -2.56 -10.08 -7.04
N LEU A 76 -1.53 -10.43 -6.27
CA LEU A 76 -0.44 -11.27 -6.75
C LEU A 76 -0.92 -12.67 -7.14
N GLU A 77 -1.82 -13.28 -6.38
CA GLU A 77 -2.45 -14.56 -6.71
C GLU A 77 -3.24 -14.49 -8.02
N THR A 78 -3.98 -13.38 -8.21
CA THR A 78 -4.71 -13.11 -9.45
C THR A 78 -3.76 -12.98 -10.65
N ASP A 79 -2.66 -12.25 -10.50
CA ASP A 79 -1.64 -12.10 -11.54
C ASP A 79 -1.04 -13.47 -11.95
N ILE A 80 -0.74 -14.30 -10.96
CA ILE A 80 -0.22 -15.66 -11.18
C ILE A 80 -1.26 -16.51 -11.90
N TYR A 81 -2.52 -16.48 -11.48
CA TYR A 81 -3.61 -17.21 -12.12
C TYR A 81 -3.77 -16.81 -13.60
N ASN A 82 -3.77 -15.51 -13.88
CA ASN A 82 -3.89 -14.98 -15.25
C ASN A 82 -2.68 -15.33 -16.14
N SER A 83 -1.54 -15.57 -15.54
CA SER A 83 -0.30 -15.93 -16.25
C SER A 83 -0.02 -17.44 -16.28
N TRP A 84 -0.86 -18.24 -15.59
CA TRP A 84 -0.59 -19.65 -15.34
C TRP A 84 -0.28 -20.47 -16.59
N ASP A 85 -1.07 -20.30 -17.64
CA ASP A 85 -0.89 -21.05 -18.88
C ASP A 85 0.38 -20.70 -19.65
N LYS A 86 0.95 -19.52 -19.36
CA LYS A 86 2.20 -19.04 -19.95
C LYS A 86 3.43 -19.45 -19.14
N MET A 87 3.24 -19.97 -17.94
CA MET A 87 4.31 -20.40 -17.04
C MET A 87 4.74 -21.82 -17.39
N ASP A 88 6.05 -22.06 -17.37
CA ASP A 88 6.59 -23.41 -17.37
C ASP A 88 6.39 -24.10 -16.01
N LYS A 89 6.74 -25.39 -15.94
CA LYS A 89 6.57 -26.19 -14.72
C LYS A 89 7.30 -25.58 -13.51
N ASN A 90 8.53 -25.12 -13.70
CA ASN A 90 9.35 -24.59 -12.61
C ASN A 90 8.76 -23.27 -12.09
N ALA A 91 8.34 -22.38 -13.00
CA ALA A 91 7.68 -21.13 -12.64
C ALA A 91 6.38 -21.36 -11.85
N ARG A 92 5.57 -22.38 -12.23
CA ARG A 92 4.36 -22.76 -11.47
C ARG A 92 4.66 -23.26 -10.07
N GLU A 93 5.67 -24.13 -9.92
CA GLU A 93 6.09 -24.63 -8.60
C GLU A 93 6.63 -23.51 -7.70
N GLU A 94 7.43 -22.60 -8.26
CA GLU A 94 7.91 -21.42 -7.52
C GLU A 94 6.77 -20.50 -7.13
N ALA A 95 5.80 -20.27 -8.01
CA ALA A 95 4.64 -19.42 -7.73
C ALA A 95 3.79 -19.99 -6.59
N GLN A 96 3.50 -21.27 -6.62
CA GLN A 96 2.75 -21.95 -5.54
C GLN A 96 3.50 -21.89 -4.21
N THR A 97 4.81 -22.16 -4.23
CA THR A 97 5.64 -22.14 -3.04
C THR A 97 5.72 -20.73 -2.44
N GLY A 98 5.91 -19.72 -3.28
CA GLY A 98 5.96 -18.32 -2.86
C GLY A 98 4.65 -17.83 -2.25
N LEU A 99 3.50 -18.14 -2.88
CA LEU A 99 2.18 -17.81 -2.32
C LEU A 99 1.94 -18.51 -0.97
N LYS A 100 2.30 -19.78 -0.88
CA LYS A 100 2.17 -20.54 0.39
C LYS A 100 3.00 -19.90 1.50
N GLU A 101 4.23 -19.49 1.20
CA GLU A 101 5.11 -18.83 2.17
C GLU A 101 4.57 -17.46 2.59
N LEU A 102 4.10 -16.62 1.64
CA LEU A 102 3.48 -15.34 1.95
C LEU A 102 2.25 -15.49 2.85
N ARG A 103 1.39 -16.47 2.57
CA ARG A 103 0.20 -16.74 3.39
C ARG A 103 0.58 -17.22 4.79
N LYS A 104 1.61 -18.07 4.93
CA LYS A 104 2.13 -18.50 6.21
C LYS A 104 2.66 -17.31 7.03
N GLN A 105 3.51 -16.48 6.43
CA GLN A 105 4.05 -15.29 7.09
C GLN A 105 2.95 -14.28 7.45
N ARG A 106 1.89 -14.20 6.63
CA ARG A 106 0.72 -13.37 6.95
C ARG A 106 -0.02 -13.85 8.20
N ILE A 107 -0.11 -15.16 8.41
CA ILE A 107 -0.69 -15.75 9.62
C ILE A 107 0.18 -15.40 10.83
N GLU A 108 1.49 -15.61 10.74
CA GLU A 108 2.45 -15.26 11.81
C GLU A 108 2.36 -13.77 12.17
N LEU A 109 2.23 -12.91 11.16
CA LEU A 109 2.05 -11.46 11.37
C LEU A 109 0.72 -11.13 12.07
N ALA A 110 -0.35 -11.89 11.81
CA ALA A 110 -1.63 -11.74 12.51
C ALA A 110 -1.52 -12.14 14.00
N GLU A 111 -0.71 -13.13 14.32
CA GLU A 111 -0.42 -13.52 15.70
C GLU A 111 0.35 -12.41 16.44
N TRP A 112 1.35 -11.82 15.79
CA TRP A 112 2.05 -10.66 16.35
C TRP A 112 1.14 -9.44 16.53
N TYR A 113 0.22 -9.20 15.59
CA TYR A 113 -0.80 -8.16 15.75
C TYR A 113 -1.70 -8.41 16.97
N GLY A 114 -2.18 -9.64 17.14
CA GLY A 114 -2.97 -10.04 18.31
C GLY A 114 -2.20 -9.82 19.63
N SER A 115 -0.93 -10.18 19.63
CA SER A 115 -0.03 -9.98 20.77
C SER A 115 0.20 -8.49 21.05
N LEU A 116 0.41 -7.69 20.02
CA LEU A 116 0.56 -6.23 20.13
C LEU A 116 -0.70 -5.59 20.72
N LYS A 117 -1.87 -5.92 20.20
CA LYS A 117 -3.17 -5.41 20.63
C LYS A 117 -3.47 -5.69 22.10
N ASN A 118 -3.09 -6.88 22.58
CA ASN A 118 -3.40 -7.36 23.92
C ASN A 118 -2.21 -7.25 24.91
N SER A 119 -1.12 -6.57 24.51
CA SER A 119 0.08 -6.47 25.34
C SER A 119 -0.14 -5.61 26.58
N SER A 120 0.50 -5.95 27.67
CA SER A 120 0.67 -5.09 28.83
C SER A 120 1.76 -4.03 28.59
N VAL A 121 1.83 -3.00 29.42
CA VAL A 121 2.88 -1.98 29.35
C VAL A 121 4.27 -2.58 29.42
N SER A 122 4.46 -3.60 30.27
CA SER A 122 5.77 -4.23 30.48
C SER A 122 6.33 -5.01 29.28
N VAL A 123 5.47 -5.47 28.36
CA VAL A 123 5.90 -6.23 27.17
C VAL A 123 5.68 -5.45 25.87
N TRP A 124 5.17 -4.22 25.95
CA TRP A 124 4.83 -3.41 24.78
C TRP A 124 5.98 -3.27 23.79
N GLU A 125 7.17 -2.91 24.28
CA GLU A 125 8.36 -2.74 23.42
C GLU A 125 8.75 -4.04 22.71
N GLN A 126 8.65 -5.17 23.39
CA GLN A 126 8.93 -6.49 22.80
C GLN A 126 7.90 -6.83 21.71
N MET A 127 6.62 -6.55 21.92
CA MET A 127 5.56 -6.82 20.95
C MET A 127 5.69 -5.92 19.72
N LYS A 128 6.01 -4.65 19.88
CA LYS A 128 6.31 -3.74 18.76
C LYS A 128 7.46 -4.25 17.91
N LYS A 129 8.54 -4.66 18.56
CA LYS A 129 9.71 -5.20 17.85
C LYS A 129 9.35 -6.47 17.07
N GLY A 130 8.67 -7.42 17.70
CA GLY A 130 8.27 -8.68 17.06
C GLY A 130 7.37 -8.46 15.86
N PHE A 131 6.37 -7.57 15.98
CA PHE A 131 5.53 -7.19 14.85
C PHE A 131 6.33 -6.53 13.72
N ALA A 132 7.20 -5.56 14.04
CA ALA A 132 8.01 -4.86 13.05
C ALA A 132 8.95 -5.82 12.29
N ASP A 133 9.58 -6.74 12.99
CA ASP A 133 10.48 -7.73 12.40
C ASP A 133 9.70 -8.70 11.49
N ALA A 134 8.54 -9.21 11.92
CA ALA A 134 7.67 -10.08 11.12
C ALA A 134 7.11 -9.34 9.88
N TYR A 135 6.75 -8.07 10.02
CA TYR A 135 6.27 -7.26 8.90
C TYR A 135 7.37 -7.03 7.86
N GLN A 136 8.60 -6.78 8.29
CA GLN A 136 9.75 -6.64 7.38
C GLN A 136 9.99 -7.93 6.59
N VAL A 137 9.95 -9.07 7.25
CA VAL A 137 10.16 -10.39 6.61
C VAL A 137 9.15 -10.62 5.49
N ILE A 138 7.85 -10.39 5.73
CA ILE A 138 6.82 -10.63 4.71
C ILE A 138 6.94 -9.65 3.54
N ILE A 139 7.30 -8.39 3.78
CA ILE A 139 7.50 -7.41 2.72
C ILE A 139 8.72 -7.76 1.85
N ASP A 140 9.80 -8.22 2.45
CA ASP A 140 10.98 -8.65 1.69
C ASP A 140 10.69 -9.92 0.87
N THR A 141 9.94 -10.86 1.43
CA THR A 141 9.49 -12.06 0.72
C THR A 141 8.57 -11.68 -0.45
N TRP A 142 7.60 -10.80 -0.22
CA TRP A 142 6.70 -10.32 -1.26
C TRP A 142 7.46 -9.61 -2.39
N ALA A 143 8.38 -8.70 -2.05
CA ALA A 143 9.16 -7.96 -3.02
C ALA A 143 10.06 -8.88 -3.87
N LYS A 144 10.71 -9.84 -3.24
CA LYS A 144 11.52 -10.86 -3.90
C LYS A 144 10.71 -11.75 -4.83
N PHE A 145 9.49 -12.08 -4.41
CA PHE A 145 8.57 -12.88 -5.21
C PHE A 145 8.00 -12.08 -6.39
N LYS A 146 7.47 -10.87 -6.15
CA LYS A 146 6.90 -10.01 -7.20
C LYS A 146 7.93 -9.60 -8.26
N SER A 147 9.22 -9.55 -7.94
CA SER A 147 10.26 -9.26 -8.93
C SER A 147 10.43 -10.36 -9.99
N LYS A 148 9.85 -11.54 -9.80
CA LYS A 148 9.89 -12.67 -10.73
C LYS A 148 8.66 -12.75 -11.65
N TYR A 149 7.56 -12.09 -11.26
CA TYR A 149 6.24 -12.08 -11.90
C TYR A 149 5.75 -10.64 -12.08
#